data_3f0f3743ee52692ba02df63d8c00ab84
#
_entry.id   3f0f3743ee52692ba02df63d8c00ab84
#
_cell.length_a   1.000
_cell.length_b   1.000
_cell.length_c   1.000
_cell.angle_alpha   90.00
_cell.angle_beta   90.00
_cell.angle_gamma   90.00
#
_symmetry.space_group_name_H-M   'P 1'
#
loop_
_entity.id
_entity.type
_entity.pdbx_description
1 polymer ?
#
loop_
_entity_poly.entity_id
_entity_poly.type
_entity_poly.pdbx_seq_one_letter_code
_entity_poly.pdbx_strand_id
1 'polypeptide(L)'
;MPSCDDLNGHDAESFSPREGRSAPLFRLILSFLLLVVLLFVGIEGWRIWRDYRHAFASAHDSVTNLASATAQHAEDAIRQVDVVTAMLGERLEGDGFARMNIARLHKLLKQQATLMPQLHGLFVYGSDGRWIVTDKSGTPTNANNADRDYFEYHRTHEDRGVYIGAVVKSRSTGDLIIPVSRRLNNPDGSFFGVLLGTVKVDYFVEFYGAFKIDDRGALVLAKRDGTILVRRPFVERVIGGSLASSEIFQDYLPQSPEGVVETTAVVDGTQRLYAYKALDAYPLVVEAGLSRASIIDPWREDLIKTAMVLLLLLVGLSSFGALVLRQLRERMVMETALRRAHQTVRDLALSDSLTGLGNRRRLDTALAEEIRRAKRQGYPLALVMMDLDYFKRYNDNYGHPAGDDCLRAVGAAIQSSLKRPGDLAVRYGGEEFTLLLPNTDAAGASRIVEGILEAIRSLAIEHVKSPSGRVTASAGIALGYPVSEPVTAHVLMGAADSALYQAKDKGRNGWCLVDGLAAGRASNRT
;
A
#
# COMPACT_ATOMS: atom_id res chain seq x y z
N MET A 1 -33.10 48.11 -34.81
CA MET A 1 -31.74 48.18 -35.38
C MET A 1 -30.75 47.64 -34.38
N PRO A 2 -30.27 46.42 -34.54
CA PRO A 2 -29.05 45.97 -33.91
C PRO A 2 -27.94 45.79 -34.95
N SER A 3 -26.75 46.12 -34.55
CA SER A 3 -25.52 46.22 -35.34
C SER A 3 -25.02 44.86 -35.80
N CYS A 4 -24.56 44.81 -37.04
CA CYS A 4 -23.72 43.76 -37.61
C CYS A 4 -22.31 43.89 -37.06
N ASP A 5 -21.89 42.89 -36.27
CA ASP A 5 -20.49 42.50 -36.06
C ASP A 5 -20.51 41.13 -35.39
N ASP A 6 -20.38 40.10 -36.19
CA ASP A 6 -19.96 38.75 -35.74
C ASP A 6 -20.00 37.76 -36.93
N LEU A 7 -19.03 37.85 -37.79
CA LEU A 7 -18.70 36.80 -38.77
C LEU A 7 -17.21 36.90 -39.14
N ASN A 8 -16.33 36.46 -38.26
CA ASN A 8 -14.98 35.99 -38.66
C ASN A 8 -14.41 35.09 -37.56
N GLY A 9 -14.72 33.84 -37.67
CA GLY A 9 -14.16 32.77 -36.90
C GLY A 9 -13.95 31.56 -37.79
N HIS A 10 -13.06 31.65 -38.75
CA HIS A 10 -12.58 30.44 -39.42
C HIS A 10 -11.52 29.77 -38.54
N ASP A 11 -11.97 28.75 -37.83
CA ASP A 11 -11.16 27.77 -37.14
C ASP A 11 -10.17 27.12 -38.11
N ALA A 12 -8.97 27.61 -38.09
CA ALA A 12 -7.80 26.82 -38.49
C ALA A 12 -7.68 25.69 -37.48
N GLU A 13 -8.27 24.54 -37.76
CA GLU A 13 -7.93 23.29 -37.04
C GLU A 13 -6.43 23.04 -37.19
N SER A 14 -5.68 23.63 -36.27
CA SER A 14 -4.30 23.24 -36.00
C SER A 14 -4.34 21.78 -35.58
N PHE A 15 -3.83 20.91 -36.43
CA PHE A 15 -3.51 19.53 -36.13
C PHE A 15 -2.46 19.52 -35.00
N SER A 16 -2.91 19.69 -33.75
CA SER A 16 -2.04 19.45 -32.60
C SER A 16 -1.76 17.95 -32.54
N PRO A 17 -0.49 17.54 -32.35
CA PRO A 17 -0.16 16.13 -32.23
C PRO A 17 -0.91 15.57 -31.01
N ARG A 18 -1.55 14.43 -31.16
CA ARG A 18 -2.22 13.68 -30.07
C ARG A 18 -1.20 13.14 -29.06
N GLU A 19 -0.45 14.01 -28.40
CA GLU A 19 0.40 13.67 -27.24
C GLU A 19 -0.41 13.41 -25.96
N GLY A 20 -1.72 13.62 -25.97
CA GLY A 20 -2.56 13.63 -24.77
C GLY A 20 -3.18 12.30 -24.32
N ARG A 21 -3.07 11.20 -25.07
CA ARG A 21 -3.84 9.96 -24.74
C ARG A 21 -3.15 9.00 -23.75
N SER A 22 -1.85 9.07 -23.55
CA SER A 22 -1.12 8.20 -22.60
C SER A 22 -1.07 8.77 -21.18
N ALA A 23 -1.10 10.08 -21.01
CA ALA A 23 -1.08 10.75 -19.71
C ALA A 23 -2.27 10.38 -18.78
N PRO A 24 -3.53 10.31 -19.25
CA PRO A 24 -4.66 9.92 -18.39
C PRO A 24 -4.59 8.45 -17.98
N LEU A 25 -4.16 7.55 -18.86
CA LEU A 25 -4.02 6.13 -18.53
C LEU A 25 -2.94 5.90 -17.47
N PHE A 26 -1.81 6.61 -17.59
CA PHE A 26 -0.74 6.58 -16.61
C PHE A 26 -1.19 7.07 -15.23
N ARG A 27 -1.91 8.20 -15.18
CA ARG A 27 -2.47 8.74 -13.92
C ARG A 27 -3.47 7.77 -13.31
N LEU A 28 -4.30 7.11 -14.11
CA LEU A 28 -5.29 6.13 -13.65
C LEU A 28 -4.61 4.90 -13.02
N ILE A 29 -3.58 4.35 -13.66
CA ILE A 29 -2.80 3.22 -13.11
C ILE A 29 -2.13 3.64 -11.81
N LEU A 30 -1.47 4.79 -11.76
CA LEU A 30 -0.79 5.29 -10.57
C LEU A 30 -1.80 5.54 -9.42
N SER A 31 -2.95 6.14 -9.72
CA SER A 31 -4.02 6.37 -8.74
C SER A 31 -4.59 5.06 -8.21
N PHE A 32 -4.78 4.06 -9.07
CA PHE A 32 -5.25 2.73 -8.68
C PHE A 32 -4.22 2.03 -7.77
N LEU A 33 -2.94 2.05 -8.12
CA LEU A 33 -1.88 1.49 -7.29
C LEU A 33 -1.79 2.18 -5.93
N LEU A 34 -1.88 3.51 -5.90
CA LEU A 34 -1.90 4.29 -4.67
C LEU A 34 -3.13 3.93 -3.80
N LEU A 35 -4.31 3.81 -4.42
CA LEU A 35 -5.54 3.41 -3.72
C LEU A 35 -5.40 2.02 -3.09
N VAL A 36 -4.84 1.05 -3.81
CA VAL A 36 -4.60 -0.31 -3.30
C VAL A 36 -3.65 -0.28 -2.09
N VAL A 37 -2.55 0.48 -2.18
CA VAL A 37 -1.61 0.64 -1.06
C VAL A 37 -2.28 1.29 0.15
N LEU A 38 -3.04 2.37 -0.06
CA LEU A 38 -3.76 3.07 1.03
C LEU A 38 -4.80 2.17 1.69
N LEU A 39 -5.55 1.40 0.90
CA LEU A 39 -6.53 0.44 1.41
C LEU A 39 -5.85 -0.65 2.25
N PHE A 40 -4.74 -1.19 1.76
CA PHE A 40 -3.97 -2.21 2.47
C PHE A 40 -3.39 -1.68 3.78
N VAL A 41 -2.76 -0.50 3.75
CA VAL A 41 -2.23 0.18 4.96
C VAL A 41 -3.36 0.48 5.96
N GLY A 42 -4.53 0.89 5.49
CA GLY A 42 -5.70 1.15 6.33
C GLY A 42 -6.22 -0.11 7.02
N ILE A 43 -6.34 -1.22 6.29
CA ILE A 43 -6.79 -2.52 6.82
C ILE A 43 -5.78 -3.06 7.84
N GLU A 44 -4.49 -3.04 7.51
CA GLU A 44 -3.44 -3.53 8.41
C GLU A 44 -3.30 -2.63 9.66
N GLY A 45 -3.39 -1.32 9.50
CA GLY A 45 -3.38 -0.38 10.63
C GLY A 45 -4.56 -0.62 11.58
N TRP A 46 -5.76 -0.83 11.04
CA TRP A 46 -6.93 -1.18 11.83
C TRP A 46 -6.77 -2.55 12.52
N ARG A 47 -6.22 -3.56 11.82
CA ARG A 47 -5.93 -4.88 12.40
C ARG A 47 -4.97 -4.79 13.57
N ILE A 48 -3.84 -4.10 13.39
CA ILE A 48 -2.81 -3.88 14.41
C ILE A 48 -3.40 -3.19 15.66
N TRP A 49 -4.20 -2.16 15.44
CA TRP A 49 -4.85 -1.43 16.55
C TRP A 49 -5.87 -2.32 17.28
N ARG A 50 -6.66 -3.08 16.56
CA ARG A 50 -7.62 -4.04 17.14
C ARG A 50 -6.90 -5.11 17.97
N ASP A 51 -5.83 -5.68 17.42
CA ASP A 51 -5.09 -6.76 18.08
C ASP A 51 -4.37 -6.26 19.34
N TYR A 52 -3.87 -5.03 19.34
CA TYR A 52 -3.34 -4.35 20.53
C TYR A 52 -4.42 -4.23 21.63
N ARG A 53 -5.60 -3.75 21.28
CA ARG A 53 -6.70 -3.64 22.26
C ARG A 53 -7.15 -5.00 22.79
N HIS A 54 -7.21 -6.00 21.92
CA HIS A 54 -7.53 -7.38 22.31
C HIS A 54 -6.50 -7.98 23.27
N ALA A 55 -5.20 -7.75 23.03
CA ALA A 55 -4.15 -8.23 23.92
C ALA A 55 -4.32 -7.71 25.35
N PHE A 56 -4.58 -6.40 25.51
CA PHE A 56 -4.82 -5.80 26.83
C PHE A 56 -6.14 -6.27 27.46
N ALA A 57 -7.23 -6.36 26.70
CA ALA A 57 -8.51 -6.86 27.21
C ALA A 57 -8.37 -8.32 27.69
N SER A 58 -7.75 -9.17 26.90
CA SER A 58 -7.50 -10.57 27.26
C SER A 58 -6.58 -10.70 28.48
N ALA A 59 -5.57 -9.84 28.59
CA ALA A 59 -4.70 -9.80 29.77
C ALA A 59 -5.47 -9.37 31.04
N HIS A 60 -6.35 -8.36 30.91
CA HIS A 60 -7.21 -7.91 32.00
C HIS A 60 -8.11 -9.04 32.52
N ASP A 61 -8.78 -9.76 31.62
CA ASP A 61 -9.63 -10.89 31.97
C ASP A 61 -8.82 -12.03 32.60
N SER A 62 -7.61 -12.27 32.06
CA SER A 62 -6.72 -13.30 32.56
C SER A 62 -6.24 -13.02 34.00
N VAL A 63 -5.79 -11.79 34.28
CA VAL A 63 -5.33 -11.44 35.64
C VAL A 63 -6.49 -11.44 36.63
N THR A 64 -7.69 -11.01 36.23
CA THR A 64 -8.89 -11.01 37.06
C THR A 64 -9.30 -12.45 37.42
N ASN A 65 -9.31 -13.35 36.43
CA ASN A 65 -9.61 -14.77 36.65
C ASN A 65 -8.57 -15.46 37.54
N LEU A 66 -7.27 -15.14 37.32
CA LEU A 66 -6.20 -15.65 38.17
C LEU A 66 -6.31 -15.17 39.63
N ALA A 67 -6.57 -13.88 39.84
CA ALA A 67 -6.76 -13.30 41.16
C ALA A 67 -7.96 -13.95 41.86
N SER A 68 -9.07 -14.13 41.16
CA SER A 68 -10.28 -14.75 41.70
C SER A 68 -10.07 -16.21 42.07
N ALA A 69 -9.43 -16.99 41.18
CA ALA A 69 -9.14 -18.41 41.42
C ALA A 69 -8.17 -18.60 42.59
N THR A 70 -7.12 -17.80 42.65
CA THR A 70 -6.12 -17.88 43.73
C THR A 70 -6.69 -17.37 45.05
N ALA A 71 -7.58 -16.34 45.04
CA ALA A 71 -8.28 -15.87 46.24
C ALA A 71 -9.21 -16.95 46.79
N GLN A 72 -10.02 -17.57 45.93
CA GLN A 72 -10.92 -18.66 46.33
C GLN A 72 -10.15 -19.84 46.93
N HIS A 73 -9.06 -20.25 46.27
CA HIS A 73 -8.21 -21.33 46.78
C HIS A 73 -7.61 -21.00 48.14
N ALA A 74 -7.11 -19.76 48.32
CA ALA A 74 -6.53 -19.32 49.58
C ALA A 74 -7.59 -19.28 50.70
N GLU A 75 -8.80 -18.76 50.38
CA GLU A 75 -9.91 -18.70 51.33
C GLU A 75 -10.35 -20.09 51.77
N ASP A 76 -10.49 -21.03 50.81
CA ASP A 76 -10.90 -22.41 51.11
C ASP A 76 -9.85 -23.14 51.94
N ALA A 77 -8.56 -22.97 51.63
CA ALA A 77 -7.48 -23.60 52.38
C ALA A 77 -7.40 -23.11 53.84
N ILE A 78 -7.54 -21.79 54.04
CA ILE A 78 -7.54 -21.19 55.40
C ILE A 78 -8.82 -21.55 56.13
N ARG A 79 -10.01 -21.48 55.49
CA ARG A 79 -11.30 -21.82 56.08
C ARG A 79 -11.37 -23.23 56.62
N GLN A 80 -10.82 -24.20 55.91
CA GLN A 80 -10.77 -25.59 56.42
C GLN A 80 -9.99 -25.70 57.74
N VAL A 81 -8.87 -25.02 57.84
CA VAL A 81 -8.07 -25.01 59.07
C VAL A 81 -8.75 -24.26 60.18
N ASP A 82 -9.40 -23.13 59.84
CA ASP A 82 -10.13 -22.31 60.79
C ASP A 82 -11.32 -23.08 61.41
N VAL A 83 -12.13 -23.75 60.58
CA VAL A 83 -13.27 -24.55 61.07
C VAL A 83 -12.80 -25.68 61.98
N VAL A 84 -11.70 -26.37 61.60
CA VAL A 84 -11.16 -27.46 62.45
C VAL A 84 -10.62 -26.92 63.75
N THR A 85 -9.92 -25.78 63.72
CA THR A 85 -9.38 -25.17 64.96
C THR A 85 -10.54 -24.60 65.83
N ALA A 86 -11.59 -24.05 65.26
CA ALA A 86 -12.78 -23.60 65.99
C ALA A 86 -13.46 -24.77 66.72
N MET A 87 -13.77 -25.86 65.98
CA MET A 87 -14.40 -27.05 66.51
C MET A 87 -13.56 -27.73 67.62
N LEU A 88 -12.26 -27.83 67.40
CA LEU A 88 -11.35 -28.38 68.40
C LEU A 88 -11.24 -27.50 69.64
N GLY A 89 -11.22 -26.19 69.50
CA GLY A 89 -11.18 -25.20 70.57
C GLY A 89 -12.41 -25.30 71.46
N GLU A 90 -13.63 -25.28 70.87
CA GLU A 90 -14.90 -25.45 71.62
C GLU A 90 -14.92 -26.77 72.39
N ARG A 91 -14.44 -27.84 71.77
CA ARG A 91 -14.38 -29.14 72.42
C ARG A 91 -13.41 -29.18 73.60
N LEU A 92 -12.22 -28.62 73.43
CA LEU A 92 -11.19 -28.53 74.46
C LEU A 92 -11.66 -27.70 75.68
N GLU A 93 -12.30 -26.58 75.43
CA GLU A 93 -12.86 -25.73 76.47
C GLU A 93 -14.05 -26.41 77.18
N GLY A 94 -14.95 -27.08 76.40
CA GLY A 94 -16.12 -27.75 76.93
C GLY A 94 -15.81 -29.01 77.78
N ASP A 95 -14.83 -29.82 77.37
CA ASP A 95 -14.35 -31.02 78.11
C ASP A 95 -13.56 -30.64 79.37
N GLY A 96 -13.02 -29.43 79.43
CA GLY A 96 -12.17 -28.88 80.46
C GLY A 96 -10.76 -29.44 80.41
N PHE A 97 -9.74 -28.57 80.51
CA PHE A 97 -8.34 -28.89 80.31
C PHE A 97 -7.77 -29.84 81.41
N ALA A 98 -8.34 -29.81 82.63
CA ALA A 98 -7.91 -30.69 83.71
C ALA A 98 -8.28 -32.17 83.45
N ARG A 99 -9.21 -32.46 82.56
CA ARG A 99 -9.66 -33.82 82.19
C ARG A 99 -9.13 -34.28 80.82
N MET A 100 -8.23 -33.53 80.21
CA MET A 100 -7.73 -33.73 78.86
C MET A 100 -6.96 -35.07 78.78
N ASN A 101 -7.45 -36.00 77.96
CA ASN A 101 -6.70 -37.21 77.64
C ASN A 101 -5.79 -36.94 76.46
N ILE A 102 -4.48 -36.71 76.72
CA ILE A 102 -3.49 -36.33 75.71
C ILE A 102 -3.38 -37.37 74.58
N ALA A 103 -3.46 -38.68 74.91
CA ALA A 103 -3.36 -39.73 73.89
C ALA A 103 -4.57 -39.74 72.93
N ARG A 104 -5.76 -39.51 73.47
CA ARG A 104 -7.01 -39.39 72.68
C ARG A 104 -6.98 -38.13 71.82
N LEU A 105 -6.52 -37.00 72.33
CA LEU A 105 -6.40 -35.75 71.60
C LEU A 105 -5.32 -35.86 70.49
N HIS A 106 -4.15 -36.45 70.79
CA HIS A 106 -3.15 -36.73 69.77
C HIS A 106 -3.73 -37.53 68.60
N LYS A 107 -4.49 -38.60 68.87
CA LYS A 107 -5.15 -39.42 67.84
C LYS A 107 -6.14 -38.58 67.01
N LEU A 108 -6.93 -37.73 67.67
CA LEU A 108 -7.89 -36.83 66.99
C LEU A 108 -7.18 -35.82 66.11
N LEU A 109 -6.14 -35.13 66.60
CA LEU A 109 -5.35 -34.18 65.82
C LEU A 109 -4.73 -34.86 64.60
N LYS A 110 -4.16 -36.07 64.78
CA LYS A 110 -3.57 -36.83 63.69
C LYS A 110 -4.59 -37.23 62.64
N GLN A 111 -5.81 -37.63 63.02
CA GLN A 111 -6.89 -37.94 62.08
C GLN A 111 -7.28 -36.69 61.27
N GLN A 112 -7.46 -35.55 61.93
CA GLN A 112 -7.77 -34.31 61.25
C GLN A 112 -6.66 -33.84 60.31
N ALA A 113 -5.42 -33.92 60.76
CA ALA A 113 -4.26 -33.53 59.92
C ALA A 113 -4.13 -34.42 58.66
N THR A 114 -4.48 -35.70 58.73
CA THR A 114 -4.44 -36.62 57.59
C THR A 114 -5.50 -36.27 56.50
N LEU A 115 -6.60 -35.65 56.87
CA LEU A 115 -7.68 -35.28 55.97
C LEU A 115 -7.43 -33.96 55.21
N MET A 116 -6.44 -33.20 55.62
CA MET A 116 -6.14 -31.86 55.09
C MET A 116 -4.74 -31.82 54.46
N PRO A 117 -4.60 -31.95 53.13
CA PRO A 117 -3.28 -31.94 52.43
C PRO A 117 -2.50 -30.65 52.66
N GLN A 118 -3.20 -29.51 52.80
CA GLN A 118 -2.59 -28.19 53.02
C GLN A 118 -2.01 -28.04 54.42
N LEU A 119 -2.45 -28.87 55.38
CA LEU A 119 -2.02 -28.73 56.75
C LEU A 119 -0.62 -29.29 56.95
N HIS A 120 0.27 -28.50 57.60
CA HIS A 120 1.54 -28.97 58.07
C HIS A 120 1.37 -29.68 59.41
N GLY A 121 0.58 -29.14 60.35
CA GLY A 121 0.30 -29.78 61.64
C GLY A 121 -0.67 -29.01 62.51
N LEU A 122 -1.14 -29.67 63.57
CA LEU A 122 -1.97 -29.13 64.62
C LEU A 122 -1.25 -29.20 65.96
N PHE A 123 -1.34 -28.13 66.74
CA PHE A 123 -0.60 -27.98 67.98
C PHE A 123 -1.47 -27.29 69.05
N VAL A 124 -1.35 -27.75 70.30
CA VAL A 124 -1.96 -27.10 71.45
C VAL A 124 -0.82 -26.67 72.40
N TYR A 125 -0.81 -25.41 72.74
CA TYR A 125 0.18 -24.79 73.64
C TYR A 125 -0.49 -24.36 74.92
N GLY A 126 0.21 -24.50 76.09
CA GLY A 126 -0.21 -23.96 77.36
C GLY A 126 0.04 -22.46 77.49
N SER A 127 -0.40 -21.84 78.59
CA SER A 127 -0.23 -20.41 78.88
C SER A 127 1.22 -19.96 78.94
N ASP A 128 2.14 -20.86 79.20
CA ASP A 128 3.60 -20.64 79.17
C ASP A 128 4.25 -20.87 77.82
N GLY A 129 3.48 -21.19 76.77
CA GLY A 129 3.93 -21.47 75.42
C GLY A 129 4.54 -22.87 75.19
N ARG A 130 4.54 -23.74 76.22
CA ARG A 130 5.00 -25.11 76.07
C ARG A 130 3.98 -25.94 75.29
N TRP A 131 4.50 -26.94 74.53
CA TRP A 131 3.72 -27.87 73.74
C TRP A 131 3.01 -28.85 74.65
N ILE A 132 1.66 -28.88 74.61
CA ILE A 132 0.85 -29.85 75.34
C ILE A 132 0.66 -31.09 74.48
N VAL A 133 0.22 -30.89 73.22
CA VAL A 133 -0.05 -31.98 72.27
C VAL A 133 0.07 -31.51 70.83
N THR A 134 0.45 -32.45 69.94
CA THR A 134 0.51 -32.24 68.50
C THR A 134 0.06 -33.51 67.77
N ASP A 135 -0.21 -33.38 66.46
CA ASP A 135 -0.47 -34.50 65.52
C ASP A 135 0.81 -35.27 65.20
N LYS A 136 1.98 -34.68 65.43
CA LYS A 136 3.30 -35.27 65.12
C LYS A 136 3.71 -36.34 66.11
N SER A 137 4.54 -37.27 65.62
CA SER A 137 5.13 -38.31 66.46
C SER A 137 6.29 -37.70 67.26
N GLY A 138 6.06 -37.40 68.54
CA GLY A 138 7.03 -36.81 69.46
C GLY A 138 6.92 -35.28 69.57
N THR A 139 6.86 -34.83 70.82
CA THR A 139 7.01 -33.40 71.14
C THR A 139 8.49 -33.11 71.41
N PRO A 140 9.11 -32.11 70.78
CA PRO A 140 10.49 -31.76 71.11
C PRO A 140 10.59 -31.37 72.59
N THR A 141 11.50 -32.04 73.34
CA THR A 141 11.76 -31.70 74.73
C THR A 141 12.29 -30.25 74.78
N ASN A 142 11.63 -29.40 75.51
CA ASN A 142 11.91 -27.93 75.62
C ASN A 142 11.40 -27.02 74.46
N ALA A 143 10.56 -27.48 73.53
CA ALA A 143 9.93 -26.58 72.56
C ALA A 143 8.95 -25.60 73.26
N ASN A 144 9.18 -24.33 73.03
CA ASN A 144 8.34 -23.25 73.56
C ASN A 144 8.08 -22.24 72.46
N ASN A 145 6.84 -21.80 72.30
CA ASN A 145 6.40 -20.91 71.24
C ASN A 145 5.86 -19.54 71.81
N ALA A 146 6.17 -19.24 73.09
CA ALA A 146 5.73 -17.99 73.71
C ALA A 146 6.28 -16.73 73.04
N ASP A 147 7.39 -16.85 72.32
CA ASP A 147 8.04 -15.77 71.53
C ASP A 147 7.47 -15.56 70.12
N ARG A 148 6.47 -16.33 69.71
CA ARG A 148 5.86 -16.23 68.40
C ARG A 148 4.78 -15.16 68.40
N ASP A 149 4.66 -14.42 67.28
CA ASP A 149 3.68 -13.32 67.09
C ASP A 149 2.25 -13.75 67.37
N TYR A 150 1.83 -14.91 66.84
CA TYR A 150 0.50 -15.46 67.06
C TYR A 150 0.22 -15.85 68.52
N PHE A 151 1.27 -16.24 69.27
CA PHE A 151 1.12 -16.57 70.68
C PHE A 151 0.97 -15.30 71.51
N GLU A 152 1.85 -14.30 71.27
CA GLU A 152 1.78 -13.00 71.93
C GLU A 152 0.47 -12.28 71.67
N TYR A 153 -0.02 -12.34 70.38
CA TYR A 153 -1.34 -11.80 70.03
C TYR A 153 -2.42 -12.35 70.96
N HIS A 154 -2.57 -13.70 71.03
CA HIS A 154 -3.62 -14.32 71.84
C HIS A 154 -3.42 -14.17 73.35
N ARG A 155 -2.22 -13.98 73.81
CA ARG A 155 -1.95 -13.68 75.25
C ARG A 155 -2.44 -12.27 75.63
N THR A 156 -2.37 -11.32 74.73
CA THR A 156 -2.65 -9.91 75.00
C THR A 156 -4.04 -9.45 74.52
N HIS A 157 -4.69 -10.21 73.64
CA HIS A 157 -5.99 -9.93 73.10
C HIS A 157 -7.02 -11.01 73.49
N GLU A 158 -8.19 -10.60 73.92
CA GLU A 158 -9.30 -11.49 74.31
C GLU A 158 -10.12 -11.95 73.15
N ASP A 159 -9.78 -11.53 71.89
CA ASP A 159 -10.47 -11.92 70.68
C ASP A 159 -10.42 -13.44 70.51
N ARG A 160 -11.58 -14.01 70.23
CA ARG A 160 -11.77 -15.46 69.95
C ARG A 160 -11.72 -15.79 68.48
N GLY A 161 -11.56 -14.77 67.63
CA GLY A 161 -11.41 -14.93 66.18
C GLY A 161 -10.12 -15.68 65.81
N VAL A 162 -10.07 -16.08 64.57
CA VAL A 162 -8.83 -16.68 64.01
C VAL A 162 -7.81 -15.57 63.78
N TYR A 163 -6.55 -15.82 64.18
CA TYR A 163 -5.42 -15.00 63.86
C TYR A 163 -4.53 -15.69 62.83
N ILE A 164 -4.22 -14.98 61.74
CA ILE A 164 -3.29 -15.45 60.69
C ILE A 164 -1.98 -14.72 60.88
N GLY A 165 -0.92 -15.47 61.28
CA GLY A 165 0.39 -14.89 61.53
C GLY A 165 1.24 -14.76 60.25
N ALA A 166 2.36 -14.08 60.37
CA ALA A 166 3.40 -14.07 59.33
C ALA A 166 4.00 -15.47 59.13
N VAL A 167 4.59 -15.70 57.95
CA VAL A 167 5.28 -16.97 57.69
C VAL A 167 6.44 -17.14 58.62
N VAL A 168 6.54 -18.32 59.21
CA VAL A 168 7.63 -18.70 60.10
C VAL A 168 8.19 -20.08 59.73
N LYS A 169 9.45 -20.35 60.11
CA LYS A 169 9.99 -21.69 60.04
C LYS A 169 9.45 -22.54 61.19
N SER A 170 8.89 -23.69 60.85
CA SER A 170 8.39 -24.67 61.81
C SER A 170 9.52 -25.17 62.71
N ARG A 171 9.31 -25.16 64.02
CA ARG A 171 10.29 -25.73 65.00
C ARG A 171 10.36 -27.26 64.99
N SER A 172 9.36 -27.91 64.39
CA SER A 172 9.33 -29.37 64.26
C SER A 172 10.03 -29.91 63.03
N THR A 173 9.97 -29.20 61.87
CA THR A 173 10.47 -29.72 60.59
C THR A 173 11.40 -28.75 59.88
N GLY A 174 11.39 -27.45 60.21
CA GLY A 174 12.13 -26.42 59.51
C GLY A 174 11.38 -25.85 58.29
N ASP A 175 10.22 -26.39 57.93
CA ASP A 175 9.41 -25.97 56.79
C ASP A 175 8.82 -24.54 57.01
N LEU A 176 8.57 -23.83 55.89
CA LEU A 176 7.86 -22.56 55.95
C LEU A 176 6.38 -22.80 56.10
N ILE A 177 5.80 -22.19 57.11
CA ILE A 177 4.39 -22.37 57.47
C ILE A 177 3.68 -21.04 57.72
N ILE A 178 2.38 -21.00 57.40
CA ILE A 178 1.47 -19.91 57.75
C ILE A 178 0.72 -20.32 59.01
N PRO A 179 0.93 -19.62 60.15
CA PRO A 179 0.19 -19.90 61.38
C PRO A 179 -1.30 -19.45 61.26
N VAL A 180 -2.20 -20.35 61.61
CA VAL A 180 -3.65 -20.10 61.74
C VAL A 180 -4.04 -20.48 63.16
N SER A 181 -4.27 -19.53 64.02
CA SER A 181 -4.31 -19.78 65.47
C SER A 181 -5.56 -19.24 66.13
N ARG A 182 -5.98 -19.87 67.24
CA ARG A 182 -7.07 -19.43 68.10
C ARG A 182 -6.68 -19.44 69.58
N ARG A 183 -7.21 -18.47 70.30
CA ARG A 183 -7.09 -18.39 71.76
C ARG A 183 -7.92 -19.52 72.39
N LEU A 184 -7.34 -20.17 73.41
CA LEU A 184 -8.05 -21.06 74.32
C LEU A 184 -8.18 -20.40 75.66
N ASN A 185 -9.39 -20.53 76.28
CA ASN A 185 -9.68 -19.92 77.56
C ASN A 185 -10.08 -20.96 78.58
N ASN A 186 -9.72 -20.74 79.83
CA ASN A 186 -10.23 -21.44 80.96
C ASN A 186 -11.76 -21.11 81.16
N PRO A 187 -12.49 -21.90 81.98
CA PRO A 187 -13.91 -21.66 82.25
C PRO A 187 -14.19 -20.27 82.86
N ASP A 188 -13.23 -19.66 83.50
CA ASP A 188 -13.30 -18.30 84.07
C ASP A 188 -12.98 -17.20 83.03
N GLY A 189 -12.71 -17.55 81.77
CA GLY A 189 -12.36 -16.63 80.72
C GLY A 189 -10.87 -16.26 80.65
N SER A 190 -10.07 -16.71 81.61
CA SER A 190 -8.61 -16.46 81.61
C SER A 190 -7.89 -17.24 80.48
N PHE A 191 -6.74 -16.73 80.08
CA PHE A 191 -5.94 -17.35 79.00
C PHE A 191 -5.41 -18.71 79.41
N PHE A 192 -5.82 -19.76 78.73
CA PHE A 192 -5.26 -21.11 78.91
C PHE A 192 -4.08 -21.37 78.01
N GLY A 193 -4.16 -20.89 76.72
CA GLY A 193 -3.14 -21.20 75.76
C GLY A 193 -3.59 -20.92 74.31
N VAL A 194 -2.92 -21.55 73.35
CA VAL A 194 -3.18 -21.37 71.92
C VAL A 194 -3.37 -22.70 71.19
N LEU A 195 -4.41 -22.80 70.39
CA LEU A 195 -4.61 -23.84 69.42
C LEU A 195 -4.09 -23.33 68.06
N LEU A 196 -3.15 -24.03 67.47
CA LEU A 196 -2.52 -23.63 66.22
C LEU A 196 -2.68 -24.71 65.18
N GLY A 197 -3.19 -24.34 64.02
CA GLY A 197 -3.08 -25.03 62.76
C GLY A 197 -2.02 -24.35 61.90
N THR A 198 -1.17 -25.09 61.24
CA THR A 198 -0.13 -24.53 60.37
C THR A 198 -0.34 -24.98 58.94
N VAL A 199 -0.42 -24.04 58.02
CA VAL A 199 -0.60 -24.29 56.58
C VAL A 199 0.76 -24.26 55.89
N LYS A 200 1.02 -25.24 55.02
CA LYS A 200 2.26 -25.29 54.22
C LYS A 200 2.30 -24.18 53.19
N VAL A 201 3.40 -23.45 53.14
CA VAL A 201 3.66 -22.50 52.04
C VAL A 201 3.75 -23.23 50.72
N ASP A 202 4.39 -24.43 50.69
CA ASP A 202 4.55 -25.24 49.49
C ASP A 202 3.24 -25.67 48.85
N TYR A 203 2.17 -25.85 49.64
CA TYR A 203 0.84 -26.17 49.13
C TYR A 203 0.32 -25.06 48.18
N PHE A 204 0.55 -23.82 48.53
CA PHE A 204 0.20 -22.69 47.66
C PHE A 204 1.17 -22.54 46.49
N VAL A 205 2.47 -22.78 46.70
CA VAL A 205 3.50 -22.72 45.68
C VAL A 205 3.21 -23.74 44.55
N GLU A 206 2.83 -24.97 44.94
CA GLU A 206 2.43 -26.02 43.99
C GLU A 206 1.20 -25.63 43.20
N PHE A 207 0.15 -25.14 43.90
CA PHE A 207 -1.08 -24.68 43.22
C PHE A 207 -0.79 -23.52 42.28
N TYR A 208 -0.02 -22.51 42.72
CA TYR A 208 0.35 -21.38 41.87
C TYR A 208 1.26 -21.83 40.70
N GLY A 209 2.03 -22.90 40.87
CA GLY A 209 2.83 -23.55 39.86
C GLY A 209 2.02 -24.08 38.67
N ALA A 210 0.77 -24.50 38.89
CA ALA A 210 -0.08 -25.07 37.87
C ALA A 210 -0.59 -24.01 36.83
N PHE A 211 -0.58 -22.74 37.18
CA PHE A 211 -1.01 -21.69 36.24
C PHE A 211 0.08 -21.39 35.21
N LYS A 212 -0.33 -21.25 33.96
CA LYS A 212 0.56 -20.85 32.86
C LYS A 212 0.66 -19.32 32.81
N ILE A 213 1.58 -18.77 33.57
CA ILE A 213 1.94 -17.36 33.51
C ILE A 213 3.39 -17.23 33.02
N ASP A 214 3.74 -16.09 32.43
CA ASP A 214 5.12 -15.84 31.98
C ASP A 214 6.12 -15.80 33.16
N ASP A 215 7.41 -16.00 32.86
CA ASP A 215 8.48 -16.07 33.88
C ASP A 215 8.62 -14.77 34.69
N ARG A 216 8.12 -13.65 34.14
CA ARG A 216 8.10 -12.32 34.81
C ARG A 216 6.75 -12.01 35.46
N GLY A 217 5.76 -12.89 35.29
CA GLY A 217 4.47 -12.80 35.98
C GLY A 217 4.62 -13.02 37.49
N ALA A 218 3.63 -12.68 38.26
CA ALA A 218 3.65 -12.88 39.71
C ALA A 218 2.27 -13.28 40.25
N LEU A 219 2.23 -14.25 41.18
CA LEU A 219 1.08 -14.52 42.03
C LEU A 219 1.51 -14.33 43.45
N VAL A 220 0.77 -13.59 44.24
CA VAL A 220 1.12 -13.28 45.63
C VAL A 220 -0.10 -13.49 46.51
N LEU A 221 0.12 -14.11 47.66
CA LEU A 221 -0.79 -14.09 48.81
C LEU A 221 -0.11 -13.27 49.90
N ALA A 222 -0.77 -12.21 50.34
CA ALA A 222 -0.26 -11.36 51.40
C ALA A 222 -1.33 -11.11 52.47
N LYS A 223 -0.90 -10.69 53.65
CA LYS A 223 -1.80 -10.13 54.66
C LYS A 223 -2.27 -8.76 54.23
N ARG A 224 -3.35 -8.28 54.81
CA ARG A 224 -3.88 -6.93 54.55
C ARG A 224 -2.94 -5.79 54.96
N ASP A 225 -1.96 -6.07 55.82
CA ASP A 225 -0.88 -5.16 56.16
C ASP A 225 0.29 -5.13 55.17
N GLY A 226 0.19 -5.91 54.11
CA GLY A 226 1.20 -6.06 53.04
C GLY A 226 2.24 -7.15 53.30
N THR A 227 2.19 -7.90 54.40
CA THR A 227 3.15 -8.95 54.66
C THR A 227 2.99 -10.12 53.68
N ILE A 228 4.03 -10.47 52.94
CA ILE A 228 4.02 -11.54 51.92
C ILE A 228 4.00 -12.90 52.58
N LEU A 229 2.98 -13.69 52.31
CA LEU A 229 2.88 -15.08 52.79
C LEU A 229 3.35 -16.09 51.74
N VAL A 230 2.98 -15.91 50.48
CA VAL A 230 3.35 -16.79 49.38
C VAL A 230 3.62 -15.94 48.16
N ARG A 231 4.60 -16.34 47.36
CA ARG A 231 4.85 -15.67 46.07
C ARG A 231 5.29 -16.69 45.01
N ARG A 232 4.83 -16.53 43.79
CA ARG A 232 5.38 -17.14 42.58
C ARG A 232 5.92 -16.02 41.66
N PRO A 233 7.11 -16.11 41.10
CA PRO A 233 8.14 -17.15 41.37
C PRO A 233 8.53 -17.17 42.84
N PHE A 234 8.77 -18.41 43.37
CA PHE A 234 9.15 -18.55 44.77
C PHE A 234 10.56 -18.04 45.00
N VAL A 235 10.72 -17.16 45.96
CA VAL A 235 12.00 -16.62 46.41
C VAL A 235 11.96 -16.49 47.93
N GLU A 236 12.62 -17.39 48.66
CA GLU A 236 12.53 -17.49 50.12
C GLU A 236 12.77 -16.15 50.82
N ARG A 237 13.79 -15.38 50.37
CA ARG A 237 14.15 -14.08 50.95
C ARG A 237 13.04 -13.01 50.92
N VAL A 238 12.04 -13.19 50.04
CA VAL A 238 10.94 -12.25 49.85
C VAL A 238 9.75 -12.60 50.76
N ILE A 239 9.68 -13.87 51.19
CA ILE A 239 8.61 -14.32 52.08
C ILE A 239 8.79 -13.67 53.46
N GLY A 240 7.70 -13.12 54.01
CA GLY A 240 7.72 -12.28 55.18
C GLY A 240 8.09 -10.79 54.91
N GLY A 241 8.49 -10.44 53.68
CA GLY A 241 8.69 -9.05 53.26
C GLY A 241 7.39 -8.29 53.14
N SER A 242 7.45 -6.97 52.89
CA SER A 242 6.29 -6.10 52.91
C SER A 242 6.00 -5.51 51.52
N LEU A 243 4.72 -5.52 51.15
CA LEU A 243 4.14 -4.82 49.99
C LEU A 243 3.41 -3.51 50.41
N ALA A 244 3.49 -3.12 51.69
CA ALA A 244 2.77 -1.95 52.20
C ALA A 244 3.10 -0.64 51.48
N SER A 245 4.29 -0.55 50.83
CA SER A 245 4.70 0.61 50.03
C SER A 245 4.27 0.54 48.56
N SER A 246 3.61 -0.51 48.13
CA SER A 246 3.12 -0.58 46.76
C SER A 246 1.86 0.24 46.57
N GLU A 247 1.67 0.75 45.34
CA GLU A 247 0.47 1.53 44.98
C GLU A 247 -0.83 0.73 45.24
N ILE A 248 -0.80 -0.59 45.10
CA ILE A 248 -1.96 -1.44 45.36
C ILE A 248 -2.38 -1.32 46.82
N PHE A 249 -1.45 -1.41 47.77
CA PHE A 249 -1.76 -1.35 49.20
C PHE A 249 -1.99 0.08 49.70
N GLN A 250 -1.35 1.08 49.10
CA GLN A 250 -1.49 2.48 49.53
C GLN A 250 -2.71 3.17 48.95
N ASP A 251 -2.93 3.00 47.64
CA ASP A 251 -3.90 3.83 46.93
C ASP A 251 -5.15 3.06 46.52
N TYR A 252 -5.03 1.82 46.05
CA TYR A 252 -6.14 1.12 45.45
C TYR A 252 -6.94 0.26 46.43
N LEU A 253 -6.27 -0.57 47.22
CA LEU A 253 -6.91 -1.47 48.17
C LEU A 253 -7.75 -0.74 49.27
N PRO A 254 -7.39 0.45 49.73
CA PRO A 254 -8.25 1.22 50.64
C PRO A 254 -9.55 1.73 50.01
N GLN A 255 -9.58 1.88 48.69
CA GLN A 255 -10.74 2.40 47.95
C GLN A 255 -11.66 1.27 47.45
N SER A 256 -11.09 0.12 47.07
CA SER A 256 -11.85 -1.02 46.56
C SER A 256 -11.21 -2.34 47.01
N PRO A 257 -12.01 -3.33 47.41
CA PRO A 257 -11.49 -4.65 47.80
C PRO A 257 -10.93 -5.46 46.61
N GLU A 258 -11.28 -5.10 45.39
CA GLU A 258 -10.76 -5.72 44.18
C GLU A 258 -10.62 -4.70 43.05
N GLY A 259 -9.70 -4.95 42.14
CA GLY A 259 -9.46 -4.09 40.98
C GLY A 259 -8.33 -4.59 40.12
N VAL A 260 -8.14 -3.89 38.99
CA VAL A 260 -7.05 -4.14 38.03
C VAL A 260 -6.29 -2.84 37.82
N VAL A 261 -4.97 -2.90 37.94
CA VAL A 261 -4.05 -1.75 37.85
C VAL A 261 -2.76 -2.11 37.16
N GLU A 262 -2.22 -1.22 36.36
CA GLU A 262 -0.89 -1.34 35.80
C GLU A 262 0.09 -0.57 36.69
N THR A 263 1.02 -1.28 37.32
CA THR A 263 2.01 -0.68 38.23
C THR A 263 3.34 -1.40 38.21
N THR A 264 4.36 -0.79 38.81
CA THR A 264 5.69 -1.39 38.97
C THR A 264 5.81 -2.09 40.32
N ALA A 265 6.14 -3.40 40.26
CA ALA A 265 6.31 -4.21 41.46
C ALA A 265 7.46 -3.69 42.35
N VAL A 266 7.19 -3.45 43.62
CA VAL A 266 8.21 -3.03 44.59
C VAL A 266 9.26 -4.09 44.89
N VAL A 267 8.95 -5.36 44.61
CA VAL A 267 9.83 -6.49 44.91
C VAL A 267 10.96 -6.65 43.89
N ASP A 268 10.65 -6.46 42.58
CA ASP A 268 11.58 -6.77 41.49
C ASP A 268 11.64 -5.72 40.37
N GLY A 269 10.94 -4.59 40.51
CA GLY A 269 10.94 -3.49 39.56
C GLY A 269 10.26 -3.79 38.22
N THR A 270 9.54 -4.89 38.10
CA THR A 270 8.89 -5.29 36.84
C THR A 270 7.54 -4.59 36.70
N GLN A 271 7.29 -3.97 35.53
CA GLN A 271 5.96 -3.45 35.19
C GLN A 271 5.00 -4.60 34.88
N ARG A 272 3.88 -4.61 35.56
CA ARG A 272 2.85 -5.63 35.42
C ARG A 272 1.45 -5.02 35.40
N LEU A 273 0.56 -5.69 34.71
CA LEU A 273 -0.87 -5.54 34.89
C LEU A 273 -1.29 -6.48 36.02
N TYR A 274 -1.70 -5.92 37.15
CA TYR A 274 -2.11 -6.65 38.34
C TYR A 274 -3.63 -6.63 38.48
N ALA A 275 -4.22 -7.79 38.77
CA ALA A 275 -5.49 -7.85 39.47
C ALA A 275 -5.20 -8.14 40.94
N TYR A 276 -5.87 -7.43 41.85
CA TYR A 276 -5.83 -7.67 43.28
C TYR A 276 -7.24 -7.95 43.80
N LYS A 277 -7.31 -8.80 44.84
CA LYS A 277 -8.57 -9.14 45.50
C LYS A 277 -8.32 -9.40 46.98
N ALA A 278 -9.00 -8.63 47.84
CA ALA A 278 -9.08 -8.92 49.26
C ALA A 278 -10.06 -10.09 49.48
N LEU A 279 -9.73 -10.99 50.41
CA LEU A 279 -10.62 -12.06 50.85
C LEU A 279 -11.66 -11.47 51.79
N ASP A 280 -12.91 -11.94 51.65
CA ASP A 280 -14.02 -11.45 52.47
C ASP A 280 -13.97 -11.92 53.91
N ALA A 281 -13.57 -13.15 54.13
CA ALA A 281 -13.58 -13.81 55.44
C ALA A 281 -12.30 -13.63 56.23
N TYR A 282 -11.18 -13.26 55.58
CA TYR A 282 -9.88 -13.24 56.22
C TYR A 282 -9.09 -11.99 55.82
N PRO A 283 -8.20 -11.47 56.69
CA PRO A 283 -7.40 -10.27 56.39
C PRO A 283 -6.25 -10.60 55.43
N LEU A 284 -6.59 -11.16 54.29
CA LEU A 284 -5.66 -11.58 53.23
C LEU A 284 -6.01 -10.88 51.92
N VAL A 285 -4.99 -10.71 51.09
CA VAL A 285 -5.09 -10.13 49.75
C VAL A 285 -4.30 -10.99 48.78
N VAL A 286 -4.87 -11.22 47.62
CA VAL A 286 -4.21 -11.89 46.51
C VAL A 286 -3.89 -10.86 45.43
N GLU A 287 -2.70 -10.96 44.86
CA GLU A 287 -2.31 -10.24 43.66
C GLU A 287 -1.93 -11.24 42.55
N ALA A 288 -2.45 -11.04 41.35
CA ALA A 288 -2.10 -11.78 40.15
C ALA A 288 -1.63 -10.80 39.07
N GLY A 289 -0.36 -10.88 38.68
CA GLY A 289 0.26 -9.95 37.74
C GLY A 289 0.84 -10.65 36.52
N LEU A 290 0.50 -10.14 35.32
CA LEU A 290 1.17 -10.47 34.07
C LEU A 290 2.13 -9.34 33.69
N SER A 291 3.34 -9.71 33.21
CA SER A 291 4.29 -8.68 32.82
C SER A 291 3.80 -7.92 31.58
N ARG A 292 4.05 -6.60 31.54
CA ARG A 292 3.73 -5.79 30.36
C ARG A 292 4.42 -6.36 29.11
N ALA A 293 5.63 -6.89 29.26
CA ALA A 293 6.36 -7.50 28.18
C ALA A 293 5.60 -8.71 27.59
N SER A 294 5.08 -9.62 28.44
CA SER A 294 4.33 -10.79 27.96
C SER A 294 3.04 -10.43 27.22
N ILE A 295 2.46 -9.27 27.52
CA ILE A 295 1.26 -8.75 26.83
C ILE A 295 1.64 -8.15 25.46
N ILE A 296 2.77 -7.40 25.41
CA ILE A 296 3.14 -6.62 24.22
C ILE A 296 4.04 -7.40 23.26
N ASP A 297 4.94 -8.27 23.75
CA ASP A 297 5.94 -8.94 22.92
C ASP A 297 5.31 -9.77 21.78
N PRO A 298 4.24 -10.56 21.97
CA PRO A 298 3.60 -11.29 20.88
C PRO A 298 3.02 -10.35 19.81
N TRP A 299 2.38 -9.26 20.23
CA TRP A 299 1.86 -8.24 19.34
C TRP A 299 2.99 -7.54 18.55
N ARG A 300 4.12 -7.27 19.21
CA ARG A 300 5.29 -6.64 18.59
C ARG A 300 5.96 -7.55 17.56
N GLU A 301 6.03 -8.85 17.81
CA GLU A 301 6.51 -9.82 16.82
C GLU A 301 5.60 -9.86 15.58
N ASP A 302 4.30 -9.87 15.78
CA ASP A 302 3.34 -9.87 14.67
C ASP A 302 3.34 -8.55 13.89
N LEU A 303 3.58 -7.42 14.57
CA LEU A 303 3.81 -6.12 13.93
C LEU A 303 5.03 -6.17 12.99
N ILE A 304 6.15 -6.74 13.45
CA ILE A 304 7.38 -6.86 12.64
C ILE A 304 7.13 -7.75 11.42
N LYS A 305 6.47 -8.90 11.58
CA LYS A 305 6.12 -9.80 10.48
C LYS A 305 5.24 -9.09 9.44
N THR A 306 4.22 -8.40 9.91
CA THR A 306 3.32 -7.61 9.05
C THR A 306 4.07 -6.50 8.31
N ALA A 307 4.95 -5.77 8.99
CA ALA A 307 5.78 -4.73 8.37
C ALA A 307 6.70 -5.29 7.28
N MET A 308 7.29 -6.47 7.50
CA MET A 308 8.12 -7.15 6.48
C MET A 308 7.29 -7.55 5.25
N VAL A 309 6.10 -8.12 5.44
CA VAL A 309 5.19 -8.48 4.34
C VAL A 309 4.77 -7.23 3.56
N LEU A 310 4.42 -6.15 4.25
CA LEU A 310 4.07 -4.88 3.63
C LEU A 310 5.24 -4.32 2.81
N LEU A 311 6.46 -4.35 3.35
CA LEU A 311 7.65 -3.90 2.63
C LEU A 311 7.89 -4.71 1.34
N LEU A 312 7.77 -6.04 1.41
CA LEU A 312 7.90 -6.91 0.24
C LEU A 312 6.84 -6.61 -0.82
N LEU A 313 5.59 -6.40 -0.42
CA LEU A 313 4.51 -6.02 -1.32
C LEU A 313 4.78 -4.66 -1.98
N LEU A 314 5.24 -3.66 -1.23
CA LEU A 314 5.59 -2.35 -1.76
C LEU A 314 6.74 -2.41 -2.77
N VAL A 315 7.79 -3.18 -2.48
CA VAL A 315 8.91 -3.41 -3.39
C VAL A 315 8.45 -4.13 -4.66
N GLY A 316 7.64 -5.19 -4.52
CA GLY A 316 7.07 -5.92 -5.65
C GLY A 316 6.20 -5.04 -6.55
N LEU A 317 5.29 -4.27 -5.94
CA LEU A 317 4.39 -3.36 -6.66
C LEU A 317 5.16 -2.24 -7.37
N SER A 318 6.17 -1.66 -6.70
CA SER A 318 7.03 -0.62 -7.28
C SER A 318 7.85 -1.16 -8.46
N SER A 319 8.41 -2.36 -8.32
CA SER A 319 9.16 -3.04 -9.38
C SER A 319 8.27 -3.37 -10.58
N PHE A 320 7.06 -3.89 -10.34
CA PHE A 320 6.08 -4.15 -11.38
C PHE A 320 5.66 -2.86 -12.09
N GLY A 321 5.37 -1.80 -11.32
CA GLY A 321 5.07 -0.48 -11.87
C GLY A 321 6.19 0.06 -12.76
N ALA A 322 7.44 -0.04 -12.31
CA ALA A 322 8.62 0.38 -13.08
C ALA A 322 8.77 -0.41 -14.40
N LEU A 323 8.53 -1.73 -14.37
CA LEU A 323 8.55 -2.59 -15.56
C LEU A 323 7.47 -2.19 -16.58
N VAL A 324 6.24 -1.99 -16.11
CA VAL A 324 5.13 -1.56 -16.97
C VAL A 324 5.43 -0.20 -17.61
N LEU A 325 5.96 0.75 -16.82
CA LEU A 325 6.35 2.06 -17.32
C LEU A 325 7.45 1.99 -18.39
N ARG A 326 8.43 1.14 -18.17
CA ARG A 326 9.51 0.91 -19.15
C ARG A 326 8.96 0.35 -20.45
N GLN A 327 8.11 -0.68 -20.39
CA GLN A 327 7.48 -1.26 -21.58
C GLN A 327 6.61 -0.25 -22.35
N LEU A 328 5.84 0.57 -21.63
CA LEU A 328 5.02 1.61 -22.27
C LEU A 328 5.90 2.65 -23.00
N ARG A 329 7.00 3.08 -22.39
CA ARG A 329 7.96 4.02 -23.02
C ARG A 329 8.59 3.39 -24.28
N GLU A 330 9.05 2.16 -24.22
CA GLU A 330 9.65 1.46 -25.36
C GLU A 330 8.65 1.32 -26.51
N ARG A 331 7.39 0.98 -26.23
CA ARG A 331 6.33 0.93 -27.25
C ARG A 331 6.06 2.29 -27.90
N MET A 332 5.99 3.36 -27.12
CA MET A 332 5.78 4.71 -27.66
C MET A 332 6.91 5.15 -28.59
N VAL A 333 8.16 4.87 -28.21
CA VAL A 333 9.34 5.17 -29.05
C VAL A 333 9.30 4.38 -30.36
N MET A 334 8.99 3.08 -30.31
CA MET A 334 8.87 2.24 -31.52
C MET A 334 7.72 2.72 -32.43
N GLU A 335 6.57 3.09 -31.87
CA GLU A 335 5.44 3.56 -32.68
C GLU A 335 5.75 4.86 -33.40
N THR A 336 6.45 5.79 -32.72
CA THR A 336 6.89 7.04 -33.34
C THR A 336 7.95 6.81 -34.43
N ALA A 337 8.89 5.91 -34.20
CA ALA A 337 9.89 5.54 -35.20
C ALA A 337 9.26 4.87 -36.43
N LEU A 338 8.30 3.97 -36.22
CA LEU A 338 7.55 3.30 -37.28
C LEU A 338 6.76 4.30 -38.13
N ARG A 339 6.07 5.24 -37.49
CA ARG A 339 5.33 6.31 -38.21
C ARG A 339 6.25 7.17 -39.08
N ARG A 340 7.42 7.55 -38.56
CA ARG A 340 8.42 8.30 -39.34
C ARG A 340 8.94 7.51 -40.53
N ALA A 341 9.28 6.23 -40.32
CA ALA A 341 9.74 5.35 -41.39
C ALA A 341 8.66 5.20 -42.48
N HIS A 342 7.40 4.98 -42.11
CA HIS A 342 6.27 4.90 -43.05
C HIS A 342 6.12 6.20 -43.86
N GLN A 343 6.28 7.36 -43.21
CA GLN A 343 6.15 8.64 -43.87
C GLN A 343 7.27 8.87 -44.89
N THR A 344 8.52 8.55 -44.52
CA THR A 344 9.70 8.61 -45.42
C THR A 344 9.52 7.68 -46.63
N VAL A 345 9.08 6.43 -46.41
CA VAL A 345 8.82 5.49 -47.52
C VAL A 345 7.74 6.02 -48.47
N ARG A 346 6.68 6.62 -47.92
CA ARG A 346 5.58 7.22 -48.72
C ARG A 346 6.09 8.39 -49.56
N ASP A 347 6.90 9.28 -48.98
CA ASP A 347 7.45 10.45 -49.67
C ASP A 347 8.40 10.02 -50.78
N LEU A 348 9.25 9.05 -50.53
CA LEU A 348 10.14 8.46 -51.55
C LEU A 348 9.38 7.80 -52.71
N ALA A 349 8.24 7.11 -52.39
CA ALA A 349 7.41 6.47 -53.40
C ALA A 349 6.62 7.43 -54.31
N LEU A 350 6.48 8.71 -53.89
CA LEU A 350 5.65 9.71 -54.58
C LEU A 350 6.48 10.85 -55.20
N SER A 351 7.82 10.86 -55.05
CA SER A 351 8.71 11.83 -55.64
C SER A 351 9.51 11.24 -56.83
N ASP A 352 9.91 12.08 -57.79
CA ASP A 352 10.86 11.75 -58.82
C ASP A 352 12.27 11.92 -58.28
N SER A 353 13.11 10.87 -58.39
CA SER A 353 14.46 10.82 -57.79
C SER A 353 15.47 11.77 -58.45
N LEU A 354 15.21 12.19 -59.69
CA LEU A 354 16.09 13.09 -60.41
C LEU A 354 15.84 14.56 -60.10
N THR A 355 14.56 14.95 -60.14
CA THR A 355 14.16 16.39 -60.06
C THR A 355 13.64 16.77 -58.67
N GLY A 356 13.33 15.83 -57.79
CA GLY A 356 12.70 16.08 -56.49
C GLY A 356 11.21 16.50 -56.57
N LEU A 357 10.67 16.68 -57.75
CA LEU A 357 9.24 16.93 -57.98
C LEU A 357 8.39 15.71 -57.67
N GLY A 358 7.07 15.84 -57.67
CA GLY A 358 6.20 14.65 -57.63
C GLY A 358 6.50 13.75 -58.86
N ASN A 359 6.24 12.47 -58.70
CA ASN A 359 6.25 11.50 -59.82
C ASN A 359 4.82 11.32 -60.41
N ARG A 360 4.71 10.58 -61.47
CA ARG A 360 3.44 10.29 -62.14
C ARG A 360 2.39 9.70 -61.18
N ARG A 361 2.79 8.79 -60.28
CA ARG A 361 1.89 8.20 -59.29
C ARG A 361 1.29 9.25 -58.33
N ARG A 362 2.08 10.27 -57.96
CA ARG A 362 1.59 11.39 -57.16
C ARG A 362 0.56 12.21 -57.90
N LEU A 363 0.78 12.46 -59.23
CA LEU A 363 -0.19 13.15 -60.07
C LEU A 363 -1.50 12.38 -60.13
N ASP A 364 -1.44 11.07 -60.47
CA ASP A 364 -2.65 10.25 -60.63
C ASP A 364 -3.54 10.28 -59.37
N THR A 365 -2.91 10.20 -58.18
CA THR A 365 -3.62 10.30 -56.91
C THR A 365 -4.19 11.68 -56.65
N ALA A 366 -3.36 12.72 -56.81
CA ALA A 366 -3.74 14.09 -56.51
C ALA A 366 -4.82 14.62 -57.48
N LEU A 367 -4.70 14.30 -58.78
CA LEU A 367 -5.67 14.73 -59.80
C LEU A 367 -7.04 14.15 -59.54
N ALA A 368 -7.15 12.87 -59.20
CA ALA A 368 -8.42 12.23 -58.86
C ALA A 368 -9.07 12.84 -57.60
N GLU A 369 -8.29 13.17 -56.61
CA GLU A 369 -8.76 13.82 -55.38
C GLU A 369 -9.19 15.26 -55.65
N GLU A 370 -8.42 16.00 -56.44
CA GLU A 370 -8.66 17.41 -56.71
C GLU A 370 -9.88 17.65 -57.64
N ILE A 371 -10.11 16.78 -58.60
CA ILE A 371 -11.37 16.79 -59.40
C ILE A 371 -12.58 16.65 -58.49
N ARG A 372 -12.55 15.71 -57.53
CA ARG A 372 -13.65 15.54 -56.57
C ARG A 372 -13.82 16.75 -55.64
N ARG A 373 -12.71 17.37 -55.23
CA ARG A 373 -12.71 18.58 -54.39
C ARG A 373 -13.27 19.77 -55.16
N ALA A 374 -12.77 20.02 -56.37
CA ALA A 374 -13.22 21.09 -57.25
C ALA A 374 -14.73 21.01 -57.57
N LYS A 375 -15.23 19.78 -57.80
CA LYS A 375 -16.67 19.56 -57.99
C LYS A 375 -17.51 19.91 -56.75
N ARG A 376 -17.03 19.61 -55.57
CA ARG A 376 -17.77 19.93 -54.32
C ARG A 376 -17.73 21.41 -53.96
N GLN A 377 -16.60 22.07 -54.23
CA GLN A 377 -16.38 23.47 -53.80
C GLN A 377 -16.63 24.49 -54.90
N GLY A 378 -16.88 24.05 -56.12
CA GLY A 378 -17.32 24.91 -57.22
C GLY A 378 -16.24 25.75 -57.88
N TYR A 379 -14.96 25.30 -57.84
CA TYR A 379 -13.86 26.05 -58.43
C TYR A 379 -13.30 25.40 -59.70
N PRO A 380 -12.66 26.21 -60.60
CA PRO A 380 -11.99 25.70 -61.78
C PRO A 380 -10.72 24.95 -61.45
N LEU A 381 -10.34 23.98 -62.25
CA LEU A 381 -9.12 23.19 -62.13
C LEU A 381 -8.32 23.31 -63.42
N ALA A 382 -7.08 23.80 -63.31
CA ALA A 382 -6.17 23.81 -64.43
C ALA A 382 -5.16 22.68 -64.37
N LEU A 383 -4.96 21.99 -65.47
CA LEU A 383 -3.89 21.03 -65.69
C LEU A 383 -2.97 21.54 -66.81
N VAL A 384 -1.67 21.51 -66.57
CA VAL A 384 -0.70 21.95 -67.55
C VAL A 384 0.22 20.77 -67.89
N MET A 385 0.33 20.43 -69.15
CA MET A 385 1.39 19.56 -69.65
C MET A 385 2.50 20.41 -70.30
N MET A 386 3.70 20.11 -69.96
CA MET A 386 4.88 20.87 -70.40
C MET A 386 5.95 19.88 -70.87
N ASP A 387 6.64 20.25 -71.93
CA ASP A 387 7.71 19.43 -72.55
C ASP A 387 8.89 20.33 -72.96
N LEU A 388 10.14 19.87 -72.73
CA LEU A 388 11.33 20.58 -73.13
C LEU A 388 11.58 20.51 -74.62
N ASP A 389 11.67 21.64 -75.27
CA ASP A 389 11.80 21.74 -76.69
C ASP A 389 13.14 21.16 -77.15
N TYR A 390 13.09 20.27 -78.11
CA TYR A 390 14.22 19.60 -78.74
C TYR A 390 15.13 18.87 -77.76
N PHE A 391 14.66 18.40 -76.63
CA PHE A 391 15.47 17.81 -75.57
C PHE A 391 16.22 16.56 -76.00
N LYS A 392 15.66 15.77 -76.87
CA LYS A 392 16.38 14.64 -77.47
C LYS A 392 17.65 15.12 -78.17
N ARG A 393 17.60 16.21 -78.99
CA ARG A 393 18.78 16.79 -79.64
C ARG A 393 19.78 17.38 -78.66
N TYR A 394 19.29 17.84 -77.51
CA TYR A 394 20.16 18.26 -76.44
C TYR A 394 20.96 17.07 -75.88
N ASN A 395 20.29 15.98 -75.53
CA ASN A 395 20.94 14.77 -75.06
C ASN A 395 21.94 14.18 -76.09
N ASP A 396 21.52 14.16 -77.35
CA ASP A 396 22.38 13.64 -78.44
C ASP A 396 23.65 14.51 -78.63
N ASN A 397 23.64 15.80 -78.24
CA ASN A 397 24.75 16.72 -78.38
C ASN A 397 25.64 16.82 -77.12
N TYR A 398 25.04 16.82 -75.92
CA TYR A 398 25.72 17.08 -74.66
C TYR A 398 25.82 15.84 -73.76
N GLY A 399 25.18 14.77 -74.12
CA GLY A 399 25.13 13.51 -73.37
C GLY A 399 24.04 13.51 -72.27
N HIS A 400 23.66 12.31 -71.84
CA HIS A 400 22.66 12.11 -70.78
C HIS A 400 22.93 12.77 -69.45
N PRO A 401 24.20 12.83 -68.94
CA PRO A 401 24.49 13.53 -67.68
C PRO A 401 24.14 15.01 -67.74
N ALA A 402 24.45 15.70 -68.84
CA ALA A 402 24.10 17.11 -69.06
C ALA A 402 22.55 17.26 -69.16
N GLY A 403 21.86 16.31 -69.78
CA GLY A 403 20.39 16.26 -69.79
C GLY A 403 19.80 16.10 -68.42
N ASP A 404 20.37 15.26 -67.56
CA ASP A 404 19.95 15.11 -66.18
C ASP A 404 20.12 16.41 -65.37
N ASP A 405 21.27 17.11 -65.55
CA ASP A 405 21.51 18.42 -64.90
C ASP A 405 20.50 19.47 -65.39
N CYS A 406 20.20 19.48 -66.69
CA CYS A 406 19.18 20.34 -67.29
C CYS A 406 17.78 20.06 -66.65
N LEU A 407 17.39 18.77 -66.54
CA LEU A 407 16.13 18.40 -65.92
C LEU A 407 16.04 18.79 -64.45
N ARG A 408 17.14 18.67 -63.67
CA ARG A 408 17.22 19.16 -62.28
C ARG A 408 16.99 20.69 -62.21
N ALA A 409 17.68 21.44 -63.07
CA ALA A 409 17.59 22.89 -63.11
C ALA A 409 16.16 23.36 -63.50
N VAL A 410 15.58 22.72 -64.53
CA VAL A 410 14.21 22.97 -64.92
C VAL A 410 13.22 22.61 -63.83
N GLY A 411 13.36 21.44 -63.18
CA GLY A 411 12.52 21.02 -62.07
C GLY A 411 12.55 22.02 -60.91
N ALA A 412 13.74 22.52 -60.57
CA ALA A 412 13.93 23.55 -59.55
C ALA A 412 13.28 24.87 -59.94
N ALA A 413 13.37 25.31 -61.22
CA ALA A 413 12.75 26.51 -61.73
C ALA A 413 11.19 26.41 -61.71
N ILE A 414 10.64 25.23 -62.06
CA ILE A 414 9.20 24.96 -61.92
C ILE A 414 8.77 25.03 -60.48
N GLN A 415 9.46 24.33 -59.57
CA GLN A 415 9.12 24.29 -58.16
C GLN A 415 9.17 25.68 -57.50
N SER A 416 10.15 26.51 -57.84
CA SER A 416 10.29 27.87 -57.31
C SER A 416 9.23 28.84 -57.81
N SER A 417 8.65 28.55 -58.96
CA SER A 417 7.60 29.36 -59.59
C SER A 417 6.21 29.08 -59.00
N LEU A 418 6.00 27.93 -58.35
CA LEU A 418 4.74 27.56 -57.68
C LEU A 418 4.81 28.02 -56.22
N LYS A 419 3.94 29.00 -55.88
CA LYS A 419 3.92 29.66 -54.54
C LYS A 419 2.78 29.22 -53.64
N ARG A 420 1.79 28.52 -54.20
CA ARG A 420 0.58 28.11 -53.45
C ARG A 420 0.74 26.68 -52.92
N PRO A 421 0.37 26.41 -51.65
CA PRO A 421 0.50 25.04 -51.08
C PRO A 421 -0.32 23.98 -51.82
N GLY A 422 -1.32 24.36 -52.57
CA GLY A 422 -2.15 23.42 -53.34
C GLY A 422 -1.63 23.09 -54.72
N ASP A 423 -0.69 23.90 -55.27
CA ASP A 423 -0.12 23.67 -56.59
C ASP A 423 0.82 22.47 -56.53
N LEU A 424 0.71 21.60 -57.51
CA LEU A 424 1.56 20.39 -57.58
C LEU A 424 2.32 20.37 -58.93
N ALA A 425 3.64 20.25 -58.85
CA ALA A 425 4.45 19.94 -59.99
C ALA A 425 4.93 18.50 -59.95
N VAL A 426 4.86 17.83 -61.04
CA VAL A 426 5.37 16.47 -61.21
C VAL A 426 6.21 16.34 -62.48
N ARG A 427 7.21 15.47 -62.43
CA ARG A 427 7.83 14.96 -63.67
C ARG A 427 7.03 13.77 -64.13
N TYR A 428 6.34 13.92 -65.25
CA TYR A 428 5.43 12.91 -65.78
C TYR A 428 6.19 11.73 -66.42
N GLY A 429 7.30 12.01 -67.09
CA GLY A 429 8.21 11.03 -67.68
C GLY A 429 9.19 11.71 -68.62
N GLY A 430 10.46 11.22 -68.73
CA GLY A 430 11.44 11.80 -69.63
C GLY A 430 11.67 13.31 -69.43
N GLU A 431 11.36 14.10 -70.47
CA GLU A 431 11.40 15.55 -70.46
C GLU A 431 10.04 16.23 -70.23
N GLU A 432 9.05 15.44 -69.84
CA GLU A 432 7.65 15.94 -69.64
C GLU A 432 7.39 16.28 -68.18
N PHE A 433 6.85 17.45 -67.95
CA PHE A 433 6.40 17.95 -66.63
C PHE A 433 4.87 18.23 -66.65
N THR A 434 4.25 18.01 -65.54
CA THR A 434 2.80 18.29 -65.42
C THR A 434 2.56 19.12 -64.17
N LEU A 435 1.71 20.15 -64.30
CA LEU A 435 1.29 20.96 -63.16
C LEU A 435 -0.20 20.76 -62.91
N LEU A 436 -0.56 20.60 -61.67
CA LEU A 436 -1.94 20.62 -61.24
C LEU A 436 -2.17 21.89 -60.41
N LEU A 437 -3.07 22.73 -60.86
CA LEU A 437 -3.29 24.08 -60.32
C LEU A 437 -4.79 24.19 -59.88
N PRO A 438 -5.09 23.90 -58.62
CA PRO A 438 -6.42 23.99 -58.08
C PRO A 438 -6.90 25.48 -57.98
N ASN A 439 -8.20 25.70 -58.08
CA ASN A 439 -8.83 27.00 -57.96
C ASN A 439 -8.12 28.08 -58.81
N THR A 440 -7.82 27.75 -60.08
CA THR A 440 -7.05 28.57 -61.00
C THR A 440 -7.82 28.67 -62.31
N ASP A 441 -8.20 29.93 -62.69
CA ASP A 441 -8.85 30.24 -63.94
C ASP A 441 -7.87 30.38 -65.12
N ALA A 442 -8.39 30.67 -66.30
CA ALA A 442 -7.58 30.81 -67.53
C ALA A 442 -6.49 31.85 -67.39
N ALA A 443 -6.81 32.99 -66.84
CA ALA A 443 -5.84 34.09 -66.69
C ALA A 443 -4.77 33.78 -65.64
N GLY A 444 -5.15 33.06 -64.55
CA GLY A 444 -4.24 32.58 -63.51
C GLY A 444 -3.30 31.53 -64.04
N ALA A 445 -3.80 30.51 -64.72
CA ALA A 445 -3.01 29.41 -65.29
C ALA A 445 -2.02 29.94 -66.32
N SER A 446 -2.46 30.85 -67.24
CA SER A 446 -1.62 31.47 -68.25
C SER A 446 -0.45 32.28 -67.64
N ARG A 447 -0.75 33.06 -66.56
CA ARG A 447 0.32 33.81 -65.86
C ARG A 447 1.37 32.89 -65.18
N ILE A 448 0.90 31.80 -64.54
CA ILE A 448 1.79 30.84 -63.91
C ILE A 448 2.66 30.17 -64.95
N VAL A 449 2.07 29.71 -66.07
CA VAL A 449 2.80 29.04 -67.14
C VAL A 449 3.81 30.00 -67.81
N GLU A 450 3.40 31.22 -68.12
CA GLU A 450 4.33 32.21 -68.68
C GLU A 450 5.49 32.50 -67.74
N GLY A 451 5.23 32.65 -66.43
CA GLY A 451 6.27 32.83 -65.43
C GLY A 451 7.25 31.65 -65.36
N ILE A 452 6.74 30.41 -65.49
CA ILE A 452 7.57 29.21 -65.53
C ILE A 452 8.42 29.14 -66.81
N LEU A 453 7.84 29.44 -67.98
CA LEU A 453 8.55 29.46 -69.22
C LEU A 453 9.64 30.53 -69.23
N GLU A 454 9.39 31.73 -68.65
CA GLU A 454 10.40 32.76 -68.49
C GLU A 454 11.50 32.33 -67.48
N ALA A 455 11.13 31.69 -66.38
CA ALA A 455 12.11 31.12 -65.45
C ALA A 455 13.03 30.10 -66.15
N ILE A 456 12.48 29.21 -66.98
CA ILE A 456 13.26 28.27 -67.78
C ILE A 456 14.15 29.00 -68.77
N ARG A 457 13.64 30.00 -69.50
CA ARG A 457 14.46 30.84 -70.41
C ARG A 457 15.62 31.54 -69.67
N SER A 458 15.35 32.00 -68.48
CA SER A 458 16.31 32.69 -67.62
C SER A 458 17.43 31.79 -67.10
N LEU A 459 17.25 30.46 -67.09
CA LEU A 459 18.33 29.54 -66.80
C LEU A 459 19.48 29.66 -67.82
N ALA A 460 19.20 30.18 -69.01
CA ALA A 460 20.17 30.43 -70.10
C ALA A 460 21.01 29.18 -70.44
N ILE A 461 20.48 27.99 -70.27
CA ILE A 461 21.14 26.74 -70.58
C ILE A 461 21.36 26.67 -72.10
N GLU A 462 22.62 26.64 -72.54
CA GLU A 462 22.96 26.63 -73.96
C GLU A 462 22.44 25.38 -74.65
N HIS A 463 21.83 25.55 -75.84
CA HIS A 463 21.33 24.46 -76.66
C HIS A 463 21.56 24.76 -78.16
N VAL A 464 22.79 24.50 -78.62
CA VAL A 464 23.22 24.86 -79.99
C VAL A 464 22.41 24.23 -81.13
N LYS A 465 21.70 23.11 -80.82
CA LYS A 465 20.82 22.45 -81.79
C LYS A 465 19.34 22.91 -81.73
N SER A 466 19.03 23.89 -80.86
CA SER A 466 17.75 24.54 -80.78
C SER A 466 17.74 25.83 -81.62
N PRO A 467 16.68 26.19 -82.28
CA PRO A 467 16.55 27.47 -83.01
C PRO A 467 16.72 28.70 -82.13
N SER A 468 16.43 28.56 -80.82
CA SER A 468 16.53 29.65 -79.83
C SER A 468 17.96 29.77 -79.22
N GLY A 469 18.90 28.89 -79.56
CA GLY A 469 20.22 28.81 -78.97
C GLY A 469 20.25 28.42 -77.49
N ARG A 470 19.13 28.18 -76.87
CA ARG A 470 18.97 27.81 -75.44
C ARG A 470 17.85 26.80 -75.23
N VAL A 471 17.82 26.20 -74.03
CA VAL A 471 16.72 25.33 -73.61
C VAL A 471 15.45 26.16 -73.41
N THR A 472 14.36 25.71 -74.03
CA THR A 472 13.04 26.27 -73.89
C THR A 472 12.02 25.15 -73.65
N ALA A 473 10.83 25.50 -73.24
CA ALA A 473 9.76 24.52 -73.05
C ALA A 473 8.48 25.01 -73.74
N SER A 474 7.69 24.08 -74.19
CA SER A 474 6.32 24.31 -74.66
C SER A 474 5.32 23.79 -73.63
N ALA A 475 4.20 24.45 -73.46
CA ALA A 475 3.17 24.07 -72.53
C ALA A 475 1.76 24.06 -73.12
N GLY A 476 0.98 23.10 -72.70
CA GLY A 476 -0.49 23.02 -72.98
C GLY A 476 -1.29 23.14 -71.69
N ILE A 477 -2.19 24.08 -71.68
CA ILE A 477 -3.06 24.34 -70.52
C ILE A 477 -4.45 23.84 -70.84
N ALA A 478 -5.02 23.01 -69.96
CA ALA A 478 -6.42 22.61 -70.03
C ALA A 478 -7.16 23.10 -68.75
N LEU A 479 -8.32 23.68 -68.93
CA LEU A 479 -9.18 24.08 -67.87
C LEU A 479 -10.42 23.18 -67.81
N GLY A 480 -10.72 22.68 -66.61
CA GLY A 480 -11.94 21.96 -66.32
C GLY A 480 -12.78 22.68 -65.29
N TYR A 481 -14.07 22.65 -65.53
CA TYR A 481 -15.08 23.20 -64.63
C TYR A 481 -15.99 22.06 -64.11
N PRO A 482 -15.57 21.31 -63.08
CA PRO A 482 -16.22 20.05 -62.67
C PRO A 482 -17.69 20.19 -62.24
N VAL A 483 -18.18 21.40 -62.01
CA VAL A 483 -19.60 21.67 -61.72
C VAL A 483 -20.44 21.73 -62.99
N SER A 484 -19.91 22.30 -64.06
CA SER A 484 -20.65 22.56 -65.30
C SER A 484 -20.39 21.55 -66.41
N GLU A 485 -19.34 20.74 -66.27
CA GLU A 485 -18.99 19.77 -67.28
C GLU A 485 -18.43 18.45 -66.66
N PRO A 486 -18.52 17.32 -67.38
CA PRO A 486 -17.97 16.03 -66.87
C PRO A 486 -16.45 16.01 -67.02
N VAL A 487 -15.75 16.51 -65.96
CA VAL A 487 -14.29 16.48 -65.88
C VAL A 487 -13.84 15.13 -65.35
N THR A 488 -13.00 14.43 -66.16
CA THR A 488 -12.27 13.27 -65.72
C THR A 488 -10.76 13.48 -65.91
N ALA A 489 -9.93 12.78 -65.18
CA ALA A 489 -8.47 12.84 -65.32
C ALA A 489 -8.03 12.63 -66.78
N HIS A 490 -8.61 11.64 -67.46
CA HIS A 490 -8.28 11.30 -68.84
C HIS A 490 -8.63 12.45 -69.80
N VAL A 491 -9.81 13.06 -69.65
CA VAL A 491 -10.27 14.14 -70.53
C VAL A 491 -9.41 15.41 -70.30
N LEU A 492 -9.11 15.73 -69.05
CA LEU A 492 -8.30 16.91 -68.73
C LEU A 492 -6.86 16.76 -69.23
N MET A 493 -6.27 15.58 -69.05
CA MET A 493 -4.91 15.27 -69.56
C MET A 493 -4.88 15.29 -71.08
N GLY A 494 -5.87 14.69 -71.75
CA GLY A 494 -5.94 14.71 -73.21
C GLY A 494 -6.10 16.10 -73.82
N ALA A 495 -6.89 16.98 -73.15
CA ALA A 495 -7.01 18.39 -73.55
C ALA A 495 -5.69 19.17 -73.37
N ALA A 496 -4.97 18.94 -72.25
CA ALA A 496 -3.66 19.57 -72.00
C ALA A 496 -2.60 19.11 -73.03
N ASP A 497 -2.58 17.82 -73.34
CA ASP A 497 -1.70 17.23 -74.37
C ASP A 497 -1.99 17.81 -75.77
N SER A 498 -3.26 17.90 -76.16
CA SER A 498 -3.67 18.56 -77.42
C SER A 498 -3.24 20.03 -77.47
N ALA A 499 -3.39 20.76 -76.37
CA ALA A 499 -2.90 22.12 -76.27
C ALA A 499 -1.35 22.22 -76.36
N LEU A 500 -0.63 21.29 -75.75
CA LEU A 500 0.82 21.18 -75.85
C LEU A 500 1.28 20.94 -77.30
N TYR A 501 0.59 20.01 -77.97
CA TYR A 501 0.84 19.76 -79.38
C TYR A 501 0.68 21.05 -80.24
N GLN A 502 -0.42 21.79 -80.02
CA GLN A 502 -0.63 23.07 -80.71
C GLN A 502 0.48 24.11 -80.41
N ALA A 503 0.97 24.15 -79.15
CA ALA A 503 2.07 25.05 -78.79
C ALA A 503 3.34 24.69 -79.55
N LYS A 504 3.62 23.37 -79.69
CA LYS A 504 4.79 22.88 -80.48
C LYS A 504 4.62 23.20 -81.97
N ASP A 505 3.43 23.11 -82.54
CA ASP A 505 3.17 23.41 -83.94
C ASP A 505 3.24 24.92 -84.26
N LYS A 506 2.89 25.79 -83.31
CA LYS A 506 2.95 27.26 -83.45
C LYS A 506 4.40 27.82 -83.37
N GLY A 507 5.42 26.97 -83.26
CA GLY A 507 6.81 27.38 -83.25
C GLY A 507 7.53 27.12 -81.93
N ARG A 508 6.92 26.43 -80.96
CA ARG A 508 7.49 26.08 -79.66
C ARG A 508 7.74 27.32 -78.76
N ASN A 509 8.46 27.09 -77.64
CA ASN A 509 8.83 28.16 -76.66
C ASN A 509 7.61 29.05 -76.26
N GLY A 510 6.50 28.45 -75.98
CA GLY A 510 5.26 29.13 -75.69
C GLY A 510 4.20 28.19 -75.16
N TRP A 511 2.99 28.66 -75.09
CA TRP A 511 1.89 27.86 -74.54
C TRP A 511 0.60 28.06 -75.39
N CYS A 512 -0.28 27.05 -75.31
CA CYS A 512 -1.65 27.11 -75.79
C CYS A 512 -2.60 26.74 -74.70
N LEU A 513 -3.81 27.24 -74.75
CA LEU A 513 -4.86 27.03 -73.77
C LEU A 513 -6.11 26.45 -74.42
N VAL A 514 -6.69 25.47 -73.83
CA VAL A 514 -8.07 24.96 -74.09
C VAL A 514 -8.92 25.29 -72.88
N ASP A 515 -9.87 26.20 -73.10
CA ASP A 515 -10.77 26.67 -72.06
C ASP A 515 -12.13 25.94 -72.20
N GLY A 516 -12.43 25.05 -71.23
CA GLY A 516 -13.62 24.18 -71.25
C GLY A 516 -13.45 22.92 -72.10
N LEU A 517 -13.77 21.77 -71.51
CA LEU A 517 -13.58 20.44 -72.11
C LEU A 517 -14.66 20.05 -73.15
N ALA A 518 -15.75 20.84 -73.19
CA ALA A 518 -16.88 20.63 -74.12
C ALA A 518 -16.52 21.00 -75.58
N ALA A 519 -15.56 21.91 -75.80
CA ALA A 519 -15.18 22.39 -77.15
C ALA A 519 -14.40 21.36 -77.99
N GLY A 520 -13.84 20.28 -77.39
CA GLY A 520 -13.01 19.28 -78.07
C GLY A 520 -13.75 18.17 -78.84
N ARG A 521 -15.10 18.14 -78.83
CA ARG A 521 -15.92 17.12 -79.53
C ARG A 521 -16.25 17.38 -81.00
N ALA A 522 -15.84 18.53 -81.51
CA ALA A 522 -16.29 18.96 -82.86
C ALA A 522 -15.33 18.72 -84.04
N SER A 523 -14.24 17.98 -83.84
CA SER A 523 -13.24 17.78 -84.90
C SER A 523 -12.83 16.28 -85.18
N ASN A 524 -13.79 15.39 -85.06
CA ASN A 524 -13.63 14.04 -85.66
C ASN A 524 -14.87 13.60 -86.39
N ARG A 525 -15.21 14.25 -87.49
CA ARG A 525 -16.03 13.73 -88.60
C ARG A 525 -15.48 14.32 -89.90
N THR A 526 -14.58 13.62 -90.50
CA THR A 526 -14.47 13.17 -91.92
C THR A 526 -13.18 12.42 -92.07
#